data_118c6a916c12d1fc69974d6c9da6f714
#
_entry.id   118c6a916c12d1fc69974d6c9da6f714
#
_cell.length_a   1.000
_cell.length_b   1.000
_cell.length_c   1.000
_cell.angle_alpha   90.00
_cell.angle_beta   90.00
_cell.angle_gamma   90.00
#
_symmetry.space_group_name_H-M   'P 1'
#
loop_
_entity.id
_entity.type
_entity.pdbx_description
1 polymer ?
#
loop_
_entity_poly.entity_id
_entity_poly.type
_entity_poly.pdbx_seq_one_letter_code
_entity_poly.pdbx_strand_id
1 'polypeptide(L)' 'DYTEEITTKLLERKLRESLTPIQYGIYQACILNGVSYKAYADQMGVSYQSVQNAIRLIQKKAKNIFG' A
#
# COMPACT_ATOMS: atom_id res chain seq x y z
N ASP A 1 22.21 -8.65 -4.65
CA ASP A 1 23.08 -7.63 -5.20
C ASP A 1 22.80 -6.28 -4.57
N TYR A 2 23.86 -5.59 -4.18
CA TYR A 2 23.76 -4.30 -3.50
C TYR A 2 23.00 -3.25 -4.32
N THR A 3 23.23 -3.25 -5.62
CA THR A 3 22.57 -2.30 -6.52
C THR A 3 21.07 -2.53 -6.57
N GLU A 4 20.61 -3.79 -6.57
CA GLU A 4 19.21 -4.11 -6.55
C GLU A 4 18.52 -3.66 -5.26
N GLU A 5 19.21 -3.81 -4.11
CA GLU A 5 18.67 -3.37 -2.84
C GLU A 5 18.45 -1.85 -2.83
N ILE A 6 19.41 -1.09 -3.33
CA ILE A 6 19.30 0.36 -3.40
C ILE A 6 18.16 0.77 -4.30
N THR A 7 18.05 0.15 -5.46
CA THR A 7 16.97 0.43 -6.42
C THR A 7 15.60 0.12 -5.81
N THR A 8 15.47 -1.02 -5.14
CA THR A 8 14.23 -1.42 -4.49
C THR A 8 13.84 -0.43 -3.40
N LYS A 9 14.78 0.01 -2.59
CA LYS A 9 14.51 0.99 -1.53
C LYS A 9 14.06 2.33 -2.10
N LEU A 10 14.64 2.76 -3.21
CA LEU A 10 14.22 3.99 -3.89
C LEU A 10 12.80 3.88 -4.42
N LEU A 11 12.45 2.75 -5.01
CA LEU A 11 11.11 2.50 -5.53
C LEU A 11 10.08 2.45 -4.40
N GLU A 12 10.42 1.81 -3.29
CA GLU A 12 9.55 1.77 -2.11
C GLU A 12 9.31 3.18 -1.55
N ARG A 13 10.34 3.99 -1.52
CA ARG A 13 10.20 5.38 -1.07
C ARG A 13 9.28 6.17 -2.00
N LYS A 14 9.45 6.02 -3.31
CA LYS A 14 8.59 6.68 -4.29
C LYS A 14 7.13 6.26 -4.11
N LEU A 15 6.90 4.97 -3.91
CA LEU A 15 5.55 4.46 -3.67
C LEU A 15 4.96 5.11 -2.41
N ARG A 16 5.70 5.10 -1.30
CA ARG A 16 5.25 5.68 -0.04
C ARG A 16 4.92 7.17 -0.20
N GLU A 17 5.75 7.90 -0.92
CA GLU A 17 5.54 9.33 -1.14
C GLU A 17 4.32 9.61 -2.03
N SER A 18 3.96 8.68 -2.90
CA SER A 18 2.81 8.82 -3.77
C SER A 18 1.49 8.48 -3.09
N LEU A 19 1.53 7.83 -1.92
CA LEU A 19 0.32 7.43 -1.19
C LEU A 19 -0.14 8.55 -0.25
N THR A 20 -1.46 8.72 -0.15
CA THR A 20 -2.03 9.59 0.88
C THR A 20 -1.81 8.95 2.25
N PRO A 21 -1.90 9.71 3.37
CA PRO A 21 -1.78 9.12 4.70
C PRO A 21 -2.75 7.94 4.94
N ILE A 22 -3.97 8.05 4.42
CA ILE A 22 -4.97 6.97 4.55
C ILE A 22 -4.53 5.75 3.75
N GLN A 23 -4.10 5.94 2.51
CA GLN A 23 -3.61 4.85 1.67
C GLN A 23 -2.37 4.20 2.28
N TYR A 24 -1.47 4.98 2.83
CA TYR A 24 -0.26 4.46 3.47
C TYR A 24 -0.59 3.59 4.67
N GLY A 25 -1.58 3.99 5.49
CA GLY A 25 -2.04 3.17 6.60
C GLY A 25 -2.59 1.83 6.15
N ILE A 26 -3.40 1.83 5.09
CA ILE A 26 -3.93 0.59 4.51
C ILE A 26 -2.81 -0.27 3.94
N TYR A 27 -1.86 0.34 3.25
CA TYR A 27 -0.70 -0.36 2.69
C TYR A 27 0.09 -1.07 3.80
N GLN A 28 0.40 -0.35 4.88
CA GLN A 28 1.14 -0.95 5.98
C GLN A 28 0.39 -2.12 6.62
N ALA A 29 -0.88 -1.92 6.92
CA ALA A 29 -1.66 -2.94 7.61
C ALA A 29 -1.95 -4.15 6.72
N CYS A 30 -2.46 -3.93 5.52
CA CYS A 30 -2.96 -5.01 4.68
C CYS A 30 -1.88 -5.66 3.83
N ILE A 31 -0.90 -4.91 3.37
CA ILE A 31 0.13 -5.44 2.48
C ILE A 31 1.36 -5.88 3.27
N LEU A 32 1.88 -5.02 4.14
CA LEU A 32 3.10 -5.36 4.88
C LEU A 32 2.85 -6.29 6.07
N ASN A 33 1.76 -6.08 6.79
CA ASN A 33 1.46 -6.85 8.00
C ASN A 33 0.47 -7.99 7.79
N GLY A 34 -0.11 -8.09 6.60
CA GLY A 34 -1.01 -9.20 6.26
C GLY A 34 -2.38 -9.16 6.92
N VAL A 35 -2.83 -7.99 7.39
CA VAL A 35 -4.16 -7.84 7.96
C VAL A 35 -5.19 -7.97 6.84
N SER A 36 -6.28 -8.74 7.08
CA SER A 36 -7.32 -8.88 6.07
C SER A 36 -8.05 -7.53 5.87
N TYR A 37 -8.55 -7.31 4.65
CA TYR A 37 -9.27 -6.08 4.32
C TYR A 37 -10.49 -5.90 5.22
N LYS A 38 -11.20 -7.00 5.50
CA LYS A 38 -12.37 -6.97 6.37
C LYS A 38 -12.00 -6.59 7.80
N ALA A 39 -10.94 -7.19 8.33
CA ALA A 39 -10.48 -6.89 9.68
C ALA A 39 -10.06 -5.42 9.79
N TYR A 40 -9.34 -4.92 8.80
CA TYR A 40 -8.94 -3.52 8.76
C TYR A 40 -10.16 -2.60 8.70
N ALA A 41 -11.12 -2.92 7.83
CA ALA A 41 -12.34 -2.12 7.69
C ALA A 41 -13.12 -2.06 9.00
N ASP A 42 -13.28 -3.20 9.68
CA ASP A 42 -13.96 -3.27 10.97
C ASP A 42 -13.22 -2.47 12.04
N GLN A 43 -11.91 -2.57 12.07
CA GLN A 43 -11.07 -1.88 13.05
C GLN A 43 -11.13 -0.37 12.89
N MET A 44 -11.13 0.10 11.66
CA MET A 44 -11.12 1.53 11.34
C MET A 44 -12.52 2.14 11.19
N GLY A 45 -13.55 1.32 11.26
CA GLY A 45 -14.92 1.80 11.12
C GLY A 45 -15.27 2.27 9.71
N VAL A 46 -14.64 1.70 8.69
CA VAL A 46 -14.91 2.02 7.29
C VAL A 46 -15.48 0.80 6.57
N SER A 47 -16.03 1.01 5.37
CA SER A 47 -16.59 -0.10 4.61
C SER A 47 -15.49 -0.96 3.98
N TYR A 48 -15.79 -2.23 3.81
CA TYR A 48 -14.92 -3.16 3.09
C TYR A 48 -14.63 -2.66 1.67
N GLN A 49 -15.66 -2.10 1.02
CA GLN A 49 -15.54 -1.57 -0.34
C GLN A 49 -14.53 -0.42 -0.41
N SER A 50 -14.53 0.44 0.61
CA SER A 50 -13.56 1.54 0.68
C SER A 50 -12.14 1.02 0.75
N VAL A 51 -11.89 -0.03 1.54
CA VAL A 51 -10.57 -0.64 1.66
C VAL A 51 -10.16 -1.28 0.32
N GLN A 52 -11.07 -2.00 -0.34
CA GLN A 52 -10.79 -2.59 -1.65
C GLN A 52 -10.43 -1.53 -2.69
N ASN A 53 -11.18 -0.43 -2.73
CA ASN A 53 -10.91 0.67 -3.66
C ASN A 53 -9.55 1.29 -3.40
N ALA A 54 -9.20 1.49 -2.13
CA ALA A 54 -7.88 2.03 -1.77
C ALA A 54 -6.77 1.08 -2.18
N ILE A 55 -6.94 -0.22 -1.98
CA ILE A 55 -5.95 -1.21 -2.40
C ILE A 55 -5.76 -1.20 -3.92
N ARG A 56 -6.84 -1.08 -4.68
CA ARG A 56 -6.74 -0.98 -6.15
C ARG A 56 -5.93 0.24 -6.58
N LEU A 57 -6.16 1.38 -5.93
CA LEU A 57 -5.39 2.60 -6.22
C LEU A 57 -3.92 2.43 -5.85
N ILE A 58 -3.63 1.80 -4.71
CA ILE A 58 -2.27 1.50 -4.29
C ILE A 58 -1.58 0.60 -5.31
N GLN A 59 -2.24 -0.46 -5.76
CA GLN A 59 -1.71 -1.37 -6.76
C GLN A 59 -1.43 -0.67 -8.07
N LYS A 60 -2.31 0.22 -8.50
CA LYS A 60 -2.13 1.00 -9.71
C LYS A 60 -0.91 1.92 -9.60
N LYS A 61 -0.76 2.59 -8.47
CA LYS A 61 0.41 3.44 -8.22
C LYS A 61 1.70 2.64 -8.20
N ALA A 62 1.68 1.48 -7.54
CA ALA A 62 2.83 0.58 -7.50
C ALA A 62 3.21 0.11 -8.90
N LYS A 63 2.23 -0.27 -9.71
CA LYS A 63 2.48 -0.69 -11.09
C LYS A 63 3.14 0.42 -11.91
N ASN A 64 2.69 1.66 -11.73
CA ASN A 64 3.27 2.80 -12.45
C ASN A 64 4.71 3.08 -12.01
N ILE A 65 5.04 2.82 -10.75
CA ILE A 65 6.38 3.06 -10.21
C ILE A 65 7.32 1.90 -10.50
N PHE A 66 6.88 0.66 -10.26
CA PHE A 66 7.72 -0.53 -10.37
C PHE A 66 7.69 -1.17 -11.76
N GLY A 67 6.65 -0.93 -12.47
CA GLY A 67 6.42 -1.62 -13.70
C GLY A 67 6.76 -1.02 -14.95
#